data_0eb1257093fbd065cd3fa48eb980d647
#
_entry.id   0eb1257093fbd065cd3fa48eb980d647
#
_cell.length_a   1.000
_cell.length_b   1.000
_cell.length_c   1.000
_cell.angle_alpha   90.00
_cell.angle_beta   90.00
_cell.angle_gamma   90.00
#
_symmetry.space_group_name_H-M   'P 1'
#
loop_
_entity.id
_entity.type
_entity.pdbx_description
1 polymer ?
#
loop_
_entity_poly.entity_id
_entity_poly.type
_entity_poly.pdbx_seq_one_letter_code
_entity_poly.pdbx_strand_id
1 'polypeptide(L)'
;NDEALSLPYERVVGLLGEVAEHLCEYAAMRGYFRLLKWARENNHDWNAIACSAAAFNGQLPALQYLHENGCPWDSNTCYLAAHNGQLLALKYLHENGCPWDSNTCHHAAHNKHWDCLQYAVDNKCPAWERYAELHAEHLR
;
A
#
# COMPACT_ATOMS: atom_id res chain seq x y z
N ASN A 1 -14.31 -9.46 -2.48
CA ASN A 1 -14.09 -10.55 -1.54
C ASN A 1 -13.54 -11.78 -2.24
N ASP A 2 -12.42 -12.27 -1.75
CA ASP A 2 -11.71 -13.44 -2.29
C ASP A 2 -12.61 -14.71 -2.27
N GLU A 3 -13.43 -14.82 -1.27
CA GLU A 3 -14.33 -15.96 -1.11
C GLU A 3 -15.45 -16.01 -2.15
N ALA A 4 -15.70 -14.90 -2.84
CA ALA A 4 -16.69 -14.86 -3.90
C ALA A 4 -16.25 -15.62 -5.15
N LEU A 5 -14.95 -15.97 -5.25
CA LEU A 5 -14.41 -16.74 -6.37
C LEU A 5 -14.70 -18.24 -6.16
N SER A 6 -15.89 -18.67 -6.51
CA SER A 6 -16.31 -20.08 -6.39
C SER A 6 -15.77 -20.98 -7.50
N LEU A 7 -15.28 -20.40 -8.58
CA LEU A 7 -14.68 -21.12 -9.71
C LEU A 7 -13.18 -21.33 -9.47
N PRO A 8 -12.59 -22.39 -10.07
CA PRO A 8 -11.14 -22.51 -10.07
C PRO A 8 -10.50 -21.22 -10.60
N TYR A 9 -9.41 -20.79 -9.96
CA TYR A 9 -8.77 -19.51 -10.31
C TYR A 9 -8.32 -19.47 -11.77
N GLU A 10 -7.91 -20.59 -12.36
CA GLU A 10 -7.52 -20.67 -13.77
C GLU A 10 -8.64 -20.23 -14.70
N ARG A 11 -9.88 -20.61 -14.37
CA ARG A 11 -11.05 -20.23 -15.19
C ARG A 11 -11.38 -18.76 -14.98
N VAL A 12 -11.28 -18.28 -13.75
CA VAL A 12 -11.52 -16.86 -13.46
C VAL A 12 -10.49 -15.99 -14.19
N VAL A 13 -9.22 -16.37 -14.14
CA VAL A 13 -8.14 -15.64 -14.82
C VAL A 13 -8.38 -15.63 -16.33
N GLY A 14 -8.80 -16.75 -16.91
CA GLY A 14 -9.12 -16.81 -18.32
C GLY A 14 -10.27 -15.88 -18.73
N LEU A 15 -11.19 -15.60 -17.82
CA LEU A 15 -12.31 -14.70 -18.07
C LEU A 15 -11.94 -13.22 -17.86
N LEU A 16 -10.87 -12.92 -17.14
CA LEU A 16 -10.45 -11.56 -16.84
C LEU A 16 -9.73 -10.86 -18.01
N GLY A 17 -9.31 -11.63 -19.02
CA GLY A 17 -8.67 -11.05 -20.21
C GLY A 17 -7.39 -10.29 -19.86
N GLU A 18 -7.33 -8.99 -20.23
CA GLU A 18 -6.15 -8.15 -20.00
C GLU A 18 -5.78 -8.01 -18.52
N VAL A 19 -6.73 -8.14 -17.63
CA VAL A 19 -6.46 -8.05 -16.18
C VAL A 19 -5.53 -9.17 -15.72
N ALA A 20 -5.51 -10.30 -16.45
CA ALA A 20 -4.67 -11.43 -16.10
C ALA A 20 -3.18 -11.09 -16.15
N GLU A 21 -2.77 -10.12 -16.98
CA GLU A 21 -1.37 -9.69 -17.07
C GLU A 21 -0.92 -8.96 -15.80
N HIS A 22 -1.87 -8.37 -15.07
CA HIS A 22 -1.62 -7.60 -13.85
C HIS A 22 -2.37 -8.20 -12.67
N LEU A 23 -2.43 -9.54 -12.63
CA LEU A 23 -3.27 -10.25 -11.66
C LEU A 23 -2.85 -9.98 -10.22
N CYS A 24 -1.55 -9.97 -9.94
CA CYS A 24 -1.05 -9.69 -8.59
C CYS A 24 -1.39 -8.27 -8.15
N GLU A 25 -1.27 -7.29 -9.04
CA GLU A 25 -1.62 -5.90 -8.76
C GLU A 25 -3.11 -5.76 -8.48
N TYR A 26 -3.94 -6.39 -9.30
CA TYR A 26 -5.39 -6.40 -9.12
C TYR A 26 -5.79 -7.02 -7.79
N ALA A 27 -5.24 -8.20 -7.49
CA ALA A 27 -5.54 -8.89 -6.24
C ALA A 27 -5.08 -8.10 -5.02
N ALA A 28 -3.89 -7.48 -5.11
CA ALA A 28 -3.35 -6.63 -4.05
C ALA A 28 -4.23 -5.40 -3.81
N MET A 29 -4.66 -4.74 -4.87
CA MET A 29 -5.53 -3.56 -4.80
C MET A 29 -6.86 -3.87 -4.11
N ARG A 30 -7.44 -5.01 -4.42
CA ARG A 30 -8.75 -5.42 -3.89
C ARG A 30 -8.68 -6.14 -2.55
N GLY A 31 -7.48 -6.50 -2.11
CA GLY A 31 -7.32 -7.30 -0.89
C GLY A 31 -7.72 -8.76 -1.07
N TYR A 32 -7.69 -9.26 -2.28
CA TYR A 32 -7.99 -10.67 -2.57
C TYR A 32 -6.78 -11.53 -2.24
N PHE A 33 -6.59 -11.79 -0.96
CA PHE A 33 -5.39 -12.43 -0.44
C PHE A 33 -5.16 -13.82 -1.04
N ARG A 34 -6.20 -14.65 -1.11
CA ARG A 34 -6.09 -16.00 -1.66
C ARG A 34 -5.74 -15.97 -3.15
N LEU A 35 -6.34 -15.05 -3.89
CA LEU A 35 -6.04 -14.88 -5.32
C LEU A 35 -4.60 -14.42 -5.50
N LEU A 36 -4.13 -13.48 -4.67
CA LEU A 36 -2.76 -13.00 -4.72
C LEU A 36 -1.77 -14.15 -4.47
N LYS A 37 -2.04 -14.94 -3.44
CA LYS A 37 -1.23 -16.10 -3.08
C LYS A 37 -1.19 -17.12 -4.23
N TRP A 38 -2.36 -17.47 -4.75
CA TRP A 38 -2.47 -18.39 -5.88
C TRP A 38 -1.70 -17.87 -7.10
N ALA A 39 -1.88 -16.60 -7.43
CA ALA A 39 -1.23 -15.99 -8.58
C ALA A 39 0.29 -16.09 -8.47
N ARG A 40 0.84 -15.79 -7.30
CA ARG A 40 2.28 -15.87 -7.09
C ARG A 40 2.79 -17.31 -7.16
N GLU A 41 2.06 -18.24 -6.57
CA GLU A 41 2.41 -19.66 -6.62
C GLU A 41 2.34 -20.24 -8.04
N ASN A 42 1.56 -19.61 -8.92
CA ASN A 42 1.41 -20.02 -10.32
C ASN A 42 2.20 -19.11 -11.29
N ASN A 43 3.26 -18.49 -10.78
CA ASN A 43 4.25 -17.74 -11.57
C ASN A 43 3.74 -16.48 -12.25
N HIS A 44 2.69 -15.87 -11.71
CA HIS A 44 2.30 -14.52 -12.13
C HIS A 44 3.28 -13.52 -11.52
N ASP A 45 3.81 -12.65 -12.36
CA ASP A 45 4.79 -11.65 -11.94
C ASP A 45 4.16 -10.54 -11.10
N TRP A 46 4.98 -9.93 -10.26
CA TRP A 46 4.61 -8.72 -9.51
C TRP A 46 5.78 -7.73 -9.51
N ASN A 47 5.47 -6.48 -9.16
CA ASN A 47 6.47 -5.43 -9.02
C ASN A 47 6.03 -4.46 -7.93
N ALA A 48 6.75 -3.35 -7.77
CA ALA A 48 6.46 -2.36 -6.73
C ALA A 48 5.04 -1.78 -6.81
N ILE A 49 4.40 -1.84 -7.98
CA ILE A 49 3.02 -1.37 -8.13
C ILE A 49 2.06 -2.20 -7.28
N ALA A 50 2.31 -3.50 -7.12
CA ALA A 50 1.47 -4.34 -6.26
C ALA A 50 1.51 -3.86 -4.80
N CYS A 51 2.69 -3.58 -4.27
CA CYS A 51 2.84 -3.02 -2.92
C CYS A 51 2.16 -1.65 -2.80
N SER A 52 2.35 -0.79 -3.79
CA SER A 52 1.75 0.54 -3.80
C SER A 52 0.22 0.48 -3.85
N ALA A 53 -0.34 -0.42 -4.66
CA ALA A 53 -1.78 -0.61 -4.75
C ALA A 53 -2.37 -1.13 -3.42
N ALA A 54 -1.70 -2.09 -2.79
CA ALA A 54 -2.12 -2.61 -1.49
C ALA A 54 -2.04 -1.50 -0.42
N ALA A 55 -0.96 -0.74 -0.40
CA ALA A 55 -0.76 0.35 0.56
C ALA A 55 -1.80 1.46 0.39
N PHE A 56 -2.04 1.89 -0.84
CA PHE A 56 -3.00 2.94 -1.15
C PHE A 56 -4.42 2.56 -0.69
N ASN A 57 -4.78 1.30 -0.85
CA ASN A 57 -6.11 0.81 -0.51
C ASN A 57 -6.22 0.22 0.91
N GLY A 58 -5.15 0.32 1.71
CA GLY A 58 -5.16 -0.15 3.09
C GLY A 58 -5.26 -1.66 3.23
N GLN A 59 -4.82 -2.40 2.23
CA GLN A 59 -4.89 -3.87 2.23
C GLN A 59 -3.68 -4.45 2.97
N LEU A 60 -3.71 -4.36 4.29
CA LEU A 60 -2.57 -4.73 5.11
C LEU A 60 -2.16 -6.20 4.97
N PRO A 61 -3.07 -7.19 5.00
CA PRO A 61 -2.67 -8.60 4.81
C PRO A 61 -1.97 -8.83 3.46
N ALA A 62 -2.47 -8.21 2.39
CA ALA A 62 -1.85 -8.31 1.08
C ALA A 62 -0.47 -7.67 1.06
N LEU A 63 -0.33 -6.49 1.67
CA LEU A 63 0.95 -5.78 1.76
C LEU A 63 1.98 -6.61 2.54
N GLN A 64 1.57 -7.21 3.64
CA GLN A 64 2.43 -8.09 4.44
C GLN A 64 2.90 -9.28 3.63
N TYR A 65 1.97 -9.95 2.94
CA TYR A 65 2.32 -11.10 2.10
C TYR A 65 3.29 -10.73 1.00
N LEU A 66 3.03 -9.62 0.31
CA LEU A 66 3.92 -9.11 -0.75
C LEU A 66 5.33 -8.89 -0.22
N HIS A 67 5.45 -8.17 0.89
CA HIS A 67 6.75 -7.86 1.47
C HIS A 67 7.49 -9.11 1.94
N GLU A 68 6.81 -9.99 2.65
CA GLU A 68 7.40 -11.22 3.19
C GLU A 68 7.86 -12.18 2.09
N ASN A 69 7.31 -12.05 0.89
CA ASN A 69 7.68 -12.88 -0.25
C ASN A 69 8.53 -12.15 -1.29
N GLY A 70 9.17 -11.06 -0.88
CA GLY A 70 10.20 -10.41 -1.68
C GLY A 70 9.71 -9.45 -2.76
N CYS A 71 8.43 -9.07 -2.73
CA CYS A 71 7.95 -8.04 -3.65
C CYS A 71 8.61 -6.71 -3.33
N PRO A 72 9.18 -5.99 -4.32
CA PRO A 72 9.84 -4.73 -4.05
C PRO A 72 8.85 -3.63 -3.66
N TRP A 73 9.33 -2.65 -2.91
CA TRP A 73 8.62 -1.41 -2.62
C TRP A 73 9.59 -0.23 -2.69
N ASP A 74 9.06 0.98 -2.76
CA ASP A 74 9.86 2.19 -2.86
C ASP A 74 9.19 3.36 -2.11
N SER A 75 9.77 4.56 -2.22
CA SER A 75 9.22 5.73 -1.54
C SER A 75 7.80 6.09 -2.00
N ASN A 76 7.42 5.70 -3.21
CA ASN A 76 6.05 5.90 -3.69
C ASN A 76 5.06 5.10 -2.85
N THR A 77 5.46 3.92 -2.38
CA THR A 77 4.59 3.08 -1.55
C THR A 77 4.18 3.80 -0.27
N CYS A 78 5.14 4.44 0.42
CA CYS A 78 4.87 5.20 1.64
C CYS A 78 3.98 6.41 1.39
N TYR A 79 4.30 7.22 0.37
CA TYR A 79 3.49 8.43 0.18
C TYR A 79 2.07 8.10 -0.28
N LEU A 80 1.87 7.02 -1.03
CA LEU A 80 0.52 6.60 -1.45
C LEU A 80 -0.32 6.14 -0.27
N ALA A 81 0.28 5.44 0.70
CA ALA A 81 -0.41 5.11 1.95
C ALA A 81 -0.84 6.39 2.68
N ALA A 82 0.07 7.35 2.81
CA ALA A 82 -0.20 8.63 3.46
C ALA A 82 -1.23 9.47 2.68
N HIS A 83 -1.15 9.46 1.35
CA HIS A 83 -2.06 10.18 0.47
C HIS A 83 -3.51 9.75 0.70
N ASN A 84 -3.74 8.48 0.93
CA ASN A 84 -5.09 7.94 1.12
C ASN A 84 -5.44 7.65 2.59
N GLY A 85 -4.64 8.15 3.53
CA GLY A 85 -4.94 8.05 4.95
C GLY A 85 -4.83 6.66 5.54
N GLN A 86 -4.02 5.80 4.96
CA GLN A 86 -3.87 4.42 5.41
C GLN A 86 -2.79 4.32 6.48
N LEU A 87 -3.15 4.68 7.71
CA LEU A 87 -2.20 4.76 8.83
C LEU A 87 -1.54 3.42 9.14
N LEU A 88 -2.31 2.34 9.20
CA LEU A 88 -1.75 1.02 9.53
C LEU A 88 -0.76 0.55 8.46
N ALA A 89 -1.08 0.80 7.19
CA ALA A 89 -0.17 0.50 6.09
C ALA A 89 1.10 1.34 6.19
N LEU A 90 0.97 2.64 6.47
CA LEU A 90 2.12 3.53 6.61
C LEU A 90 3.03 3.09 7.76
N LYS A 91 2.46 2.71 8.89
CA LYS A 91 3.23 2.19 10.03
C LYS A 91 3.98 0.92 9.66
N TYR A 92 3.30 -0.02 9.03
CA TYR A 92 3.92 -1.27 8.61
C TYR A 92 5.09 -1.01 7.65
N LEU A 93 4.89 -0.16 6.67
CA LEU A 93 5.93 0.20 5.70
C LEU A 93 7.15 0.79 6.40
N HIS A 94 6.95 1.79 7.23
CA HIS A 94 8.05 2.45 7.92
C HIS A 94 8.79 1.49 8.87
N GLU A 95 8.06 0.71 9.65
CA GLU A 95 8.63 -0.22 10.61
C GLU A 95 9.44 -1.33 9.93
N ASN A 96 9.15 -1.62 8.67
CA ASN A 96 9.84 -2.65 7.90
C ASN A 96 10.84 -2.08 6.89
N GLY A 97 11.23 -0.83 7.07
CA GLY A 97 12.33 -0.24 6.33
C GLY A 97 12.00 0.29 4.94
N CYS A 98 10.72 0.45 4.61
CA CYS A 98 10.36 1.08 3.34
C CYS A 98 10.85 2.53 3.36
N PRO A 99 11.55 2.97 2.30
CA PRO A 99 12.02 4.35 2.26
C PRO A 99 10.87 5.33 2.19
N TRP A 100 11.03 6.49 2.80
CA TRP A 100 10.10 7.59 2.66
C TRP A 100 10.85 8.90 2.44
N ASP A 101 10.16 9.90 1.91
CA ASP A 101 10.72 11.21 1.64
C ASP A 101 9.70 12.31 2.03
N SER A 102 10.00 13.56 1.70
CA SER A 102 9.11 14.68 2.03
C SER A 102 7.70 14.55 1.43
N ASN A 103 7.52 13.73 0.40
CA ASN A 103 6.20 13.49 -0.19
C ASN A 103 5.24 12.82 0.78
N THR A 104 5.75 12.00 1.70
CA THR A 104 4.90 11.36 2.71
C THR A 104 4.21 12.40 3.59
N CYS A 105 4.96 13.33 4.16
CA CYS A 105 4.38 14.44 4.93
C CYS A 105 3.50 15.33 4.07
N HIS A 106 3.97 15.66 2.87
CA HIS A 106 3.24 16.53 1.97
C HIS A 106 1.85 15.98 1.62
N HIS A 107 1.78 14.72 1.20
CA HIS A 107 0.51 14.11 0.80
C HIS A 107 -0.43 13.90 1.99
N ALA A 108 0.11 13.54 3.16
CA ALA A 108 -0.71 13.43 4.36
C ALA A 108 -1.34 14.79 4.72
N ALA A 109 -0.54 15.86 4.71
CA ALA A 109 -1.00 17.21 5.02
C ALA A 109 -1.98 17.73 3.99
N HIS A 110 -1.64 17.61 2.71
CA HIS A 110 -2.47 18.11 1.60
C HIS A 110 -3.86 17.48 1.59
N ASN A 111 -3.94 16.19 1.90
CA ASN A 111 -5.22 15.47 1.94
C ASN A 111 -5.85 15.42 3.33
N LYS A 112 -5.29 16.18 4.28
CA LYS A 112 -5.83 16.33 5.64
C LYS A 112 -5.92 15.01 6.41
N HIS A 113 -5.00 14.08 6.15
CA HIS A 113 -4.89 12.85 6.91
C HIS A 113 -3.96 13.09 8.11
N TRP A 114 -4.52 13.71 9.14
CA TRP A 114 -3.76 14.23 10.28
C TRP A 114 -3.13 13.12 11.12
N ASP A 115 -3.74 11.95 11.17
CA ASP A 115 -3.18 10.79 11.85
C ASP A 115 -1.90 10.29 11.17
N CYS A 116 -1.90 10.21 9.84
CA CYS A 116 -0.70 9.87 9.06
C CYS A 116 0.38 10.95 9.20
N LEU A 117 -0.03 12.22 9.17
CA LEU A 117 0.90 13.33 9.35
C LEU A 117 1.53 13.30 10.75
N GLN A 118 0.73 13.05 11.79
CA GLN A 118 1.24 12.92 13.15
C GLN A 118 2.31 11.83 13.23
N TYR A 119 2.02 10.67 12.65
CA TYR A 119 2.97 9.57 12.64
C TYR A 119 4.25 9.94 11.91
N ALA A 120 4.14 10.56 10.73
CA ALA A 120 5.29 10.97 9.93
C ALA A 120 6.14 12.00 10.67
N VAL A 121 5.52 12.98 11.30
CA VAL A 121 6.21 14.01 12.09
C VAL A 121 6.91 13.40 13.29
N ASP A 122 6.21 12.54 14.05
CA ASP A 122 6.76 11.90 15.24
C ASP A 122 7.97 11.02 14.91
N ASN A 123 8.01 10.45 13.71
CA ASN A 123 9.11 9.61 13.25
C ASN A 123 10.10 10.36 12.35
N LYS A 124 10.03 11.69 12.36
CA LYS A 124 10.97 12.58 11.68
C LYS A 124 11.16 12.27 10.20
N CYS A 125 10.06 12.03 9.50
CA CYS A 125 10.05 11.90 8.06
C CYS A 125 10.68 13.16 7.44
N PRO A 126 11.44 13.06 6.35
CA PRO A 126 12.06 14.25 5.73
C PRO A 126 11.09 15.43 5.60
N ALA A 127 11.56 16.62 5.93
CA ALA A 127 10.80 17.87 5.99
C ALA A 127 9.76 17.93 7.14
N TRP A 128 9.88 17.07 8.15
CA TRP A 128 8.92 17.00 9.27
C TRP A 128 8.75 18.33 10.01
N GLU A 129 9.81 19.13 10.14
CA GLU A 129 9.74 20.42 10.85
C GLU A 129 8.73 21.37 10.20
N ARG A 130 8.72 21.40 8.87
CA ARG A 130 7.81 22.24 8.11
C ARG A 130 6.35 21.84 8.35
N TYR A 131 6.10 20.55 8.42
CA TYR A 131 4.73 20.03 8.57
C TYR A 131 4.29 19.94 10.03
N ALA A 132 5.23 19.95 10.98
CA ALA A 132 4.92 19.97 12.41
C ALA A 132 4.12 21.20 12.79
N GLU A 133 4.49 22.38 12.25
CA GLU A 133 3.75 23.62 12.48
C GLU A 133 2.33 23.54 11.94
N LEU A 134 2.19 23.03 10.74
CA LEU A 134 0.88 22.87 10.11
C LEU A 134 -0.03 21.94 10.91
N HIS A 135 0.53 20.85 11.41
CA HIS A 135 -0.20 19.92 12.26
C HIS A 135 -0.61 20.58 13.59
N ALA A 136 0.31 21.34 14.19
CA ALA A 136 0.00 22.08 15.44
C ALA A 136 -1.12 23.09 15.23
N GLU A 137 -1.15 23.77 14.09
CA GLU A 137 -2.25 24.69 13.75
C GLU A 137 -3.59 23.97 13.65
N HIS A 138 -3.59 22.76 13.09
CA HIS A 138 -4.80 21.95 13.01
C HIS A 138 -5.36 21.63 14.40
N LEU A 139 -4.49 21.39 15.39
CA LEU A 139 -4.88 21.04 16.75
C LEU A 139 -5.40 22.22 17.59
N ARG A 140 -5.24 23.44 17.10
CA ARG A 140 -5.76 24.66 17.76
C ARG A 140 -7.26 24.90 17.41
#